data_726aef3504ee01049247a55dd95f6604
#
_entry.id   726aef3504ee01049247a55dd95f6604
#
_cell.length_a   1.000
_cell.length_b   1.000
_cell.length_c   1.000
_cell.angle_alpha   90.00
_cell.angle_beta   90.00
_cell.angle_gamma   90.00
#
_symmetry.space_group_name_H-M   'P 1'
#
loop_
_entity.id
_entity.type
_entity.pdbx_description
1 polymer ?
#
loop_
_entity_poly.entity_id
_entity_poly.type
_entity_poly.pdbx_seq_one_letter_code
_entity_poly.pdbx_strand_id
1 'polypeptide(L)'
;MEQNKDIADIQAAEATFQKKKKFILCYHSFSVNNFKKASVQIRKLAEAAGAPISIAVIPAFGAAPESEAEQFREELEKFVQEGYEIMLHGARHRADLSLKRSIAGKLALLVSNNEVEFADIDERFTQALLKRSLALWKAHGTGKPSGFIPPIWCGNKYLKEQALAIFDYYEDLHGIYQKVKGNIKKTRSSTLSFSILPTPLLGIAQTYACLKMLLPGGVHRLVFHDKDFRTIGEKRILNMVRYISSLREKIMYKDL
;
A
#
# COMPACT_ATOMS: atom_id res chain seq x y z
N MET A 1 1.96 -10.56 50.75
CA MET A 1 2.93 -10.38 49.61
C MET A 1 2.51 -11.19 48.38
N GLU A 2 1.88 -12.38 48.51
CA GLU A 2 1.38 -13.18 47.38
C GLU A 2 0.24 -12.52 46.59
N GLN A 3 -0.77 -11.95 47.27
CA GLN A 3 -1.89 -11.29 46.58
C GLN A 3 -1.52 -10.14 45.63
N ASN A 4 -0.44 -9.42 45.91
CA ASN A 4 0.04 -8.36 45.03
C ASN A 4 0.75 -8.90 43.78
N LYS A 5 1.27 -10.12 43.83
CA LYS A 5 1.90 -10.80 42.70
C LYS A 5 0.86 -11.30 41.70
N ASP A 6 -0.22 -11.90 42.23
CA ASP A 6 -1.32 -12.39 41.38
C ASP A 6 -2.04 -11.25 40.62
N ILE A 7 -2.22 -10.09 41.28
CA ILE A 7 -2.80 -8.91 40.61
C ILE A 7 -1.87 -8.35 39.53
N ALA A 8 -0.55 -8.31 39.77
CA ALA A 8 0.43 -7.88 38.77
C ALA A 8 0.52 -8.86 37.59
N ASP A 9 0.43 -10.17 37.85
CA ASP A 9 0.45 -11.21 36.80
C ASP A 9 -0.87 -11.20 35.99
N ILE A 10 -2.03 -10.93 36.61
CA ILE A 10 -3.31 -10.74 35.93
C ILE A 10 -3.27 -9.47 35.07
N GLN A 11 -2.77 -8.35 35.61
CA GLN A 11 -2.62 -7.10 34.84
C GLN A 11 -1.60 -7.22 33.70
N ALA A 12 -0.51 -7.96 33.89
CA ALA A 12 0.46 -8.26 32.83
C ALA A 12 -0.13 -9.22 31.78
N ALA A 13 -0.95 -10.18 32.18
CA ALA A 13 -1.68 -11.05 31.27
C ALA A 13 -2.76 -10.30 30.48
N GLU A 14 -3.52 -9.41 31.13
CA GLU A 14 -4.48 -8.53 30.49
C GLU A 14 -3.80 -7.54 29.53
N ALA A 15 -2.67 -6.96 29.91
CA ALA A 15 -1.86 -6.07 29.05
C ALA A 15 -1.29 -6.84 27.84
N THR A 16 -0.94 -8.12 28.02
CA THR A 16 -0.48 -9.01 26.92
C THR A 16 -1.64 -9.40 26.01
N PHE A 17 -2.85 -9.57 26.54
CA PHE A 17 -4.07 -9.87 25.80
C PHE A 17 -4.61 -8.64 25.03
N GLN A 18 -4.28 -7.43 25.46
CA GLN A 18 -4.71 -6.17 24.84
C GLN A 18 -3.74 -5.61 23.77
N LYS A 19 -2.80 -6.39 23.27
CA LYS A 19 -2.05 -5.95 22.09
C LYS A 19 -3.02 -5.86 20.91
N LYS A 20 -3.62 -4.67 20.73
CA LYS A 20 -4.61 -4.44 19.66
C LYS A 20 -4.06 -4.96 18.35
N LYS A 21 -4.80 -5.85 17.72
CA LYS A 21 -4.47 -6.37 16.38
C LYS A 21 -4.34 -5.17 15.44
N LYS A 22 -3.29 -5.14 14.60
CA LYS A 22 -2.98 -4.00 13.75
C LYS A 22 -3.42 -4.22 12.30
N PHE A 23 -3.77 -3.14 11.60
CA PHE A 23 -3.96 -3.16 10.16
C PHE A 23 -3.44 -1.86 9.52
N ILE A 24 -3.04 -1.95 8.26
CA ILE A 24 -2.68 -0.80 7.43
C ILE A 24 -3.81 -0.59 6.44
N LEU A 25 -4.24 0.66 6.28
CA LEU A 25 -5.16 1.09 5.25
C LEU A 25 -4.40 1.90 4.21
N CYS A 26 -4.41 1.44 2.96
CA CYS A 26 -3.68 2.08 1.88
C CYS A 26 -4.58 2.31 0.67
N TYR A 27 -4.53 3.50 0.09
CA TYR A 27 -5.13 3.78 -1.20
C TYR A 27 -4.07 3.63 -2.30
N HIS A 28 -4.34 2.80 -3.31
CA HIS A 28 -3.40 2.50 -4.39
C HIS A 28 -3.71 3.24 -5.69
N SER A 29 -2.65 3.40 -6.49
CA SER A 29 -2.70 3.98 -7.84
C SER A 29 -3.17 5.43 -7.88
N PHE A 30 -2.86 6.20 -6.81
CA PHE A 30 -3.04 7.65 -6.82
C PHE A 30 -2.09 8.29 -7.85
N SER A 31 -2.63 9.07 -8.76
CA SER A 31 -1.88 9.62 -9.90
C SER A 31 -2.51 10.91 -10.42
N VAL A 32 -1.79 11.64 -11.26
CA VAL A 32 -2.30 12.84 -11.94
C VAL A 32 -3.61 12.58 -12.70
N ASN A 33 -3.82 11.37 -13.21
CA ASN A 33 -5.01 11.03 -13.99
C ASN A 33 -6.29 10.87 -13.17
N ASN A 34 -6.18 10.68 -11.85
CA ASN A 34 -7.35 10.40 -11.00
C ASN A 34 -7.40 11.24 -9.72
N PHE A 35 -6.42 12.11 -9.48
CA PHE A 35 -6.23 12.76 -8.17
C PHE A 35 -7.45 13.54 -7.69
N LYS A 36 -8.16 14.26 -8.57
CA LYS A 36 -9.33 15.07 -8.19
C LYS A 36 -10.41 14.23 -7.48
N LYS A 37 -10.69 13.05 -8.02
CA LYS A 37 -11.65 12.11 -7.44
C LYS A 37 -11.05 11.30 -6.30
N ALA A 38 -9.84 10.81 -6.50
CA ALA A 38 -9.15 9.95 -5.53
C ALA A 38 -8.88 10.69 -4.21
N SER A 39 -8.57 11.99 -4.24
CA SER A 39 -8.40 12.81 -3.03
C SER A 39 -9.63 12.82 -2.13
N VAL A 40 -10.81 12.94 -2.72
CA VAL A 40 -12.08 12.87 -1.96
C VAL A 40 -12.24 11.49 -1.33
N GLN A 41 -11.96 10.43 -2.08
CA GLN A 41 -12.05 9.06 -1.60
C GLN A 41 -11.06 8.78 -0.47
N ILE A 42 -9.82 9.25 -0.60
CA ILE A 42 -8.76 9.12 0.41
C ILE A 42 -9.16 9.80 1.72
N ARG A 43 -9.67 11.04 1.67
CA ARG A 43 -10.12 11.77 2.87
C ARG A 43 -11.30 11.07 3.55
N LYS A 44 -12.27 10.56 2.78
CA LYS A 44 -13.38 9.76 3.33
C LYS A 44 -12.91 8.46 3.99
N LEU A 45 -11.89 7.78 3.41
CA LEU A 45 -11.29 6.59 4.03
C LEU A 45 -10.58 6.95 5.34
N ALA A 46 -9.84 8.05 5.37
CA ALA A 46 -9.16 8.54 6.56
C ALA A 46 -10.15 8.93 7.67
N GLU A 47 -11.24 9.63 7.32
CA GLU A 47 -12.35 9.94 8.23
C GLU A 47 -12.99 8.65 8.79
N ALA A 48 -13.30 7.69 7.93
CA ALA A 48 -13.87 6.41 8.35
C ALA A 48 -12.92 5.59 9.24
N ALA A 49 -11.61 5.74 9.05
CA ALA A 49 -10.57 5.09 9.86
C ALA A 49 -10.20 5.89 11.13
N GLY A 50 -10.65 7.13 11.25
CA GLY A 50 -10.35 8.02 12.37
C GLY A 50 -8.93 8.61 12.37
N ALA A 51 -8.16 8.45 11.27
CA ALA A 51 -6.80 8.98 11.16
C ALA A 51 -6.29 8.93 9.70
N PRO A 52 -5.27 9.73 9.32
CA PRO A 52 -4.63 9.67 8.01
C PRO A 52 -4.18 8.26 7.64
N ILE A 53 -4.16 7.96 6.36
CA ILE A 53 -3.84 6.63 5.79
C ILE A 53 -2.59 6.67 4.92
N SER A 54 -2.13 5.52 4.45
CA SER A 54 -1.04 5.46 3.48
C SER A 54 -1.58 5.57 2.05
N ILE A 55 -0.82 6.21 1.16
CA ILE A 55 -1.17 6.45 -0.24
C ILE A 55 -0.05 5.92 -1.14
N ALA A 56 -0.36 4.98 -2.02
CA ALA A 56 0.57 4.46 -3.01
C ALA A 56 0.45 5.26 -4.31
N VAL A 57 1.47 6.07 -4.61
CA VAL A 57 1.49 7.10 -5.65
C VAL A 57 2.25 6.65 -6.88
N ILE A 58 1.65 6.80 -8.04
CA ILE A 58 2.30 6.66 -9.34
C ILE A 58 2.86 8.04 -9.73
N PRO A 59 4.19 8.23 -9.78
CA PRO A 59 4.78 9.56 -9.89
C PRO A 59 4.78 10.15 -11.31
N ALA A 60 4.49 9.34 -12.35
CA ALA A 60 4.52 9.82 -13.73
C ALA A 60 3.37 10.78 -14.04
N PHE A 61 3.68 11.91 -14.64
CA PHE A 61 2.68 12.87 -15.10
C PHE A 61 1.99 12.43 -16.41
N GLY A 62 2.58 11.51 -17.16
CA GLY A 62 2.05 11.06 -18.46
C GLY A 62 1.95 12.21 -19.45
N ALA A 63 0.77 12.38 -20.07
CA ALA A 63 0.44 13.45 -20.99
C ALA A 63 -0.42 14.54 -20.32
N ALA A 64 -0.43 14.62 -19.00
CA ALA A 64 -1.23 15.61 -18.27
C ALA A 64 -0.73 17.04 -18.59
N PRO A 65 -1.65 18.02 -18.76
CA PRO A 65 -1.29 19.43 -18.87
C PRO A 65 -0.51 19.88 -17.63
N GLU A 66 0.40 20.86 -17.78
CA GLU A 66 1.21 21.37 -16.66
C GLU A 66 0.34 21.90 -15.52
N SER A 67 -0.79 22.54 -15.83
CA SER A 67 -1.74 23.01 -14.82
C SER A 67 -2.35 21.87 -13.97
N GLU A 68 -2.57 20.68 -14.54
CA GLU A 68 -3.03 19.52 -13.79
C GLU A 68 -1.89 18.87 -13.00
N ALA A 69 -0.68 18.87 -13.56
CA ALA A 69 0.52 18.42 -12.87
C ALA A 69 0.79 19.28 -11.62
N GLU A 70 0.62 20.59 -11.71
CA GLU A 70 0.77 21.51 -10.58
C GLU A 70 -0.29 21.28 -9.50
N GLN A 71 -1.58 21.20 -9.87
CA GLN A 71 -2.65 20.87 -8.93
C GLN A 71 -2.41 19.53 -8.24
N PHE A 72 -1.86 18.54 -8.95
CA PHE A 72 -1.51 17.25 -8.37
C PHE A 72 -0.36 17.35 -7.35
N ARG A 73 0.68 18.16 -7.63
CA ARG A 73 1.78 18.47 -6.69
C ARG A 73 1.23 19.12 -5.41
N GLU A 74 0.41 20.15 -5.56
CA GLU A 74 -0.22 20.84 -4.43
C GLU A 74 -1.05 19.88 -3.57
N GLU A 75 -1.79 18.97 -4.19
CA GLU A 75 -2.60 17.99 -3.47
C GLU A 75 -1.73 16.95 -2.74
N LEU A 76 -0.63 16.50 -3.36
CA LEU A 76 0.36 15.64 -2.68
C LEU A 76 0.99 16.35 -1.48
N GLU A 77 1.34 17.62 -1.62
CA GLU A 77 1.91 18.41 -0.53
C GLU A 77 0.93 18.56 0.63
N LYS A 78 -0.36 18.82 0.34
CA LYS A 78 -1.42 18.86 1.36
C LYS A 78 -1.52 17.53 2.10
N PHE A 79 -1.52 16.39 1.40
CA PHE A 79 -1.54 15.09 2.05
C PHE A 79 -0.35 14.88 2.98
N VAL A 80 0.86 15.27 2.57
CA VAL A 80 2.05 15.19 3.42
C VAL A 80 1.90 16.07 4.67
N GLN A 81 1.42 17.31 4.52
CA GLN A 81 1.17 18.25 5.62
C GLN A 81 0.07 17.76 6.57
N GLU A 82 -0.97 17.13 6.04
CA GLU A 82 -2.06 16.50 6.79
C GLU A 82 -1.65 15.18 7.47
N GLY A 83 -0.39 14.74 7.32
CA GLY A 83 0.17 13.56 7.98
C GLY A 83 -0.09 12.22 7.30
N TYR A 84 -0.55 12.21 6.05
CA TYR A 84 -0.64 10.99 5.25
C TYR A 84 0.75 10.45 4.92
N GLU A 85 0.86 9.14 4.82
CA GLU A 85 2.12 8.49 4.48
C GLU A 85 2.17 8.16 2.99
N ILE A 86 3.25 8.55 2.32
CA ILE A 86 3.41 8.34 0.90
C ILE A 86 4.31 7.14 0.62
N MET A 87 3.79 6.21 -0.16
CA MET A 87 4.51 5.06 -0.73
C MET A 87 4.64 5.25 -2.24
N LEU A 88 5.81 5.03 -2.80
CA LEU A 88 6.01 5.09 -4.24
C LEU A 88 5.51 3.80 -4.90
N HIS A 89 4.72 3.90 -5.98
CA HIS A 89 4.02 2.78 -6.62
C HIS A 89 4.41 2.61 -8.08
N GLY A 90 5.62 2.08 -8.30
CA GLY A 90 6.20 1.98 -9.63
C GLY A 90 6.65 3.33 -10.19
N ALA A 91 6.93 3.37 -11.49
CA ALA A 91 7.23 4.60 -12.24
C ALA A 91 6.00 5.11 -12.99
N ARG A 92 5.37 4.24 -13.77
CA ARG A 92 4.21 4.53 -14.63
C ARG A 92 3.04 3.58 -14.41
N HIS A 93 3.21 2.57 -13.58
CA HIS A 93 2.28 1.45 -13.42
C HIS A 93 2.00 0.73 -14.75
N ARG A 94 3.00 0.67 -15.62
CA ARG A 94 2.90 0.07 -16.94
C ARG A 94 4.24 -0.51 -17.39
N ALA A 95 4.24 -1.77 -17.76
CA ALA A 95 5.43 -2.47 -18.21
C ALA A 95 5.94 -1.95 -19.56
N ASP A 96 7.25 -1.93 -19.73
CA ASP A 96 7.88 -1.71 -21.03
C ASP A 96 7.85 -3.02 -21.83
N LEU A 97 7.08 -3.02 -22.91
CA LEU A 97 6.87 -4.19 -23.77
C LEU A 97 8.07 -4.47 -24.69
N SER A 98 9.00 -3.51 -24.83
CA SER A 98 10.21 -3.71 -25.63
C SER A 98 11.26 -4.60 -24.95
N LEU A 99 11.14 -4.76 -23.62
CA LEU A 99 12.07 -5.59 -22.84
C LEU A 99 11.83 -7.08 -23.08
N LYS A 100 12.93 -7.83 -23.26
CA LYS A 100 12.88 -9.28 -23.34
C LYS A 100 12.44 -9.86 -21.99
N ARG A 101 11.45 -10.72 -22.02
CA ARG A 101 10.94 -11.46 -20.86
C ARG A 101 10.81 -12.94 -21.17
N SER A 102 10.87 -13.76 -20.14
CA SER A 102 10.57 -15.20 -20.23
C SER A 102 9.10 -15.44 -20.59
N ILE A 103 8.74 -16.69 -20.87
CA ILE A 103 7.34 -17.09 -21.12
C ILE A 103 6.48 -16.73 -19.89
N ALA A 104 6.97 -16.99 -18.67
CA ALA A 104 6.27 -16.65 -17.44
C ALA A 104 6.08 -15.14 -17.28
N GLY A 105 7.10 -14.33 -17.63
CA GLY A 105 6.99 -12.87 -17.64
C GLY A 105 5.98 -12.34 -18.63
N LYS A 106 5.92 -12.93 -19.83
CA LYS A 106 4.90 -12.58 -20.85
C LYS A 106 3.48 -12.93 -20.39
N LEU A 107 3.32 -14.09 -19.74
CA LEU A 107 2.03 -14.48 -19.16
C LEU A 107 1.61 -13.52 -18.02
N ALA A 108 2.54 -13.14 -17.16
CA ALA A 108 2.30 -12.15 -16.11
C ALA A 108 1.83 -10.81 -16.69
N LEU A 109 2.43 -10.33 -17.79
CA LEU A 109 1.99 -9.14 -18.50
C LEU A 109 0.54 -9.27 -19.00
N LEU A 110 0.21 -10.39 -19.61
CA LEU A 110 -1.13 -10.62 -20.16
C LEU A 110 -2.20 -10.62 -19.06
N VAL A 111 -1.95 -11.36 -17.99
CA VAL A 111 -2.90 -11.48 -16.85
C VAL A 111 -3.05 -10.16 -16.09
N SER A 112 -2.00 -9.35 -16.02
CA SER A 112 -1.98 -8.07 -15.31
C SER A 112 -2.34 -6.86 -16.17
N ASN A 113 -2.77 -7.05 -17.40
CA ASN A 113 -3.01 -5.95 -18.35
C ASN A 113 -1.79 -5.01 -18.50
N ASN A 114 -0.59 -5.60 -18.52
CA ASN A 114 0.70 -4.90 -18.61
C ASN A 114 1.06 -3.99 -17.41
N GLU A 115 0.45 -4.19 -16.25
CA GLU A 115 0.73 -3.37 -15.07
C GLU A 115 1.99 -3.80 -14.29
N VAL A 116 2.57 -4.98 -14.57
CA VAL A 116 3.73 -5.55 -13.86
C VAL A 116 5.06 -4.95 -14.37
N GLU A 117 5.35 -3.71 -14.02
CA GLU A 117 6.55 -3.01 -14.48
C GLU A 117 7.85 -3.77 -14.15
N PHE A 118 7.94 -4.35 -12.96
CA PHE A 118 9.16 -4.95 -12.40
C PHE A 118 9.25 -6.47 -12.57
N ALA A 119 8.26 -7.11 -13.18
CA ALA A 119 8.27 -8.56 -13.36
C ALA A 119 9.27 -8.97 -14.44
N ASP A 120 10.09 -9.98 -14.12
CA ASP A 120 10.95 -10.68 -15.07
C ASP A 120 11.88 -9.75 -15.88
N ILE A 121 12.43 -8.74 -15.24
CA ILE A 121 13.50 -7.88 -15.76
C ILE A 121 14.78 -8.12 -14.98
N ASP A 122 15.93 -7.87 -15.61
CA ASP A 122 17.22 -8.07 -15.00
C ASP A 122 17.56 -7.01 -13.94
N GLU A 123 18.70 -7.20 -13.28
CA GLU A 123 19.14 -6.34 -12.19
C GLU A 123 19.39 -4.90 -12.64
N ARG A 124 20.02 -4.72 -13.80
CA ARG A 124 20.35 -3.40 -14.35
C ARG A 124 19.11 -2.62 -14.71
N PHE A 125 18.12 -3.27 -15.37
CA PHE A 125 16.84 -2.65 -15.68
C PHE A 125 16.03 -2.36 -14.44
N THR A 126 16.06 -3.24 -13.42
CA THR A 126 15.41 -3.01 -12.13
C THR A 126 15.94 -1.74 -11.48
N GLN A 127 17.27 -1.58 -11.43
CA GLN A 127 17.90 -0.39 -10.86
C GLN A 127 17.55 0.89 -11.66
N ALA A 128 17.62 0.81 -12.98
CA ALA A 128 17.27 1.94 -13.84
C ALA A 128 15.83 2.39 -13.66
N LEU A 129 14.90 1.44 -13.55
CA LEU A 129 13.48 1.73 -13.35
C LEU A 129 13.20 2.31 -11.96
N LEU A 130 13.86 1.81 -10.89
CA LEU A 130 13.77 2.42 -9.55
C LEU A 130 14.32 3.85 -9.52
N LYS A 131 15.48 4.08 -10.15
CA LYS A 131 16.06 5.43 -10.27
C LYS A 131 15.11 6.36 -11.03
N ARG A 132 14.48 5.87 -12.09
CA ARG A 132 13.48 6.62 -12.86
C ARG A 132 12.26 6.95 -11.99
N SER A 133 11.72 5.97 -11.24
CA SER A 133 10.60 6.22 -10.32
C SER A 133 10.92 7.33 -9.34
N LEU A 134 12.13 7.29 -8.75
CA LEU A 134 12.58 8.31 -7.82
C LEU A 134 12.82 9.69 -8.48
N ALA A 135 13.34 9.72 -9.70
CA ALA A 135 13.54 10.96 -10.44
C ALA A 135 12.20 11.63 -10.77
N LEU A 136 11.20 10.84 -11.20
CA LEU A 136 9.84 11.33 -11.41
C LEU A 136 9.23 11.86 -10.12
N TRP A 137 9.43 11.15 -9.00
CA TRP A 137 8.96 11.60 -7.69
C TRP A 137 9.59 12.91 -7.25
N LYS A 138 10.91 13.06 -7.42
CA LYS A 138 11.62 14.31 -7.07
C LYS A 138 11.08 15.53 -7.81
N ALA A 139 10.53 15.34 -9.00
CA ALA A 139 9.89 16.43 -9.75
C ALA A 139 8.61 16.98 -9.09
N HIS A 140 8.04 16.25 -8.13
CA HIS A 140 6.89 16.73 -7.33
C HIS A 140 7.30 17.63 -6.16
N GLY A 141 8.55 17.58 -5.70
CA GLY A 141 9.04 18.43 -4.61
C GLY A 141 8.57 18.07 -3.20
N THR A 142 7.87 16.95 -3.00
CA THR A 142 7.16 16.59 -1.76
C THR A 142 7.98 15.74 -0.76
N GLY A 143 9.30 15.83 -0.80
CA GLY A 143 10.16 15.09 0.12
C GLY A 143 10.38 13.62 -0.28
N LYS A 144 10.90 12.80 0.66
CA LYS A 144 11.19 11.37 0.42
C LYS A 144 9.96 10.51 0.70
N PRO A 145 9.54 9.61 -0.22
CA PRO A 145 8.52 8.61 0.09
C PRO A 145 9.01 7.65 1.16
N SER A 146 8.12 7.19 2.05
CA SER A 146 8.46 6.25 3.13
C SER A 146 8.87 4.88 2.60
N GLY A 147 8.26 4.44 1.51
CA GLY A 147 8.51 3.11 0.99
C GLY A 147 8.18 2.93 -0.48
N PHE A 148 8.33 1.69 -0.93
CA PHE A 148 8.07 1.28 -2.29
C PHE A 148 7.14 0.05 -2.33
N ILE A 149 6.11 0.14 -3.15
CA ILE A 149 5.17 -0.95 -3.45
C ILE A 149 5.21 -1.20 -4.96
N PRO A 150 5.68 -2.35 -5.45
CA PRO A 150 5.62 -2.64 -6.87
C PRO A 150 4.17 -2.78 -7.35
N PRO A 151 3.85 -2.36 -8.58
CA PRO A 151 2.55 -2.58 -9.17
C PRO A 151 2.10 -4.04 -9.04
N ILE A 152 0.84 -4.24 -8.63
CA ILE A 152 0.24 -5.57 -8.37
C ILE A 152 1.10 -6.42 -7.39
N TRP A 153 1.90 -5.80 -6.53
CA TRP A 153 2.86 -6.47 -5.62
C TRP A 153 3.83 -7.41 -6.32
N CYS A 154 3.99 -7.27 -7.64
CA CYS A 154 4.81 -8.15 -8.46
C CYS A 154 6.16 -7.50 -8.76
N GLY A 155 7.20 -8.10 -8.23
CA GLY A 155 8.59 -7.71 -8.46
C GLY A 155 9.43 -8.88 -8.96
N ASN A 156 10.74 -8.67 -9.06
CA ASN A 156 11.74 -9.71 -9.32
C ASN A 156 12.65 -9.88 -8.10
N LYS A 157 13.59 -10.82 -8.17
CA LYS A 157 14.49 -11.17 -7.07
C LYS A 157 15.42 -10.03 -6.62
N TYR A 158 15.69 -9.05 -7.48
CA TYR A 158 16.61 -7.94 -7.20
C TYR A 158 15.89 -6.73 -6.55
N LEU A 159 14.58 -6.60 -6.82
CA LEU A 159 13.83 -5.40 -6.51
C LEU A 159 13.80 -5.06 -5.02
N LYS A 160 13.56 -6.06 -4.18
CA LYS A 160 13.45 -5.85 -2.73
C LYS A 160 14.72 -5.22 -2.12
N GLU A 161 15.88 -5.78 -2.43
CA GLU A 161 17.16 -5.29 -1.90
C GLU A 161 17.49 -3.90 -2.42
N GLN A 162 17.27 -3.67 -3.72
CA GLN A 162 17.49 -2.37 -4.34
C GLN A 162 16.52 -1.30 -3.81
N ALA A 163 15.26 -1.65 -3.60
CA ALA A 163 14.28 -0.73 -3.01
C ALA A 163 14.65 -0.38 -1.56
N LEU A 164 15.03 -1.37 -0.74
CA LEU A 164 15.45 -1.15 0.66
C LEU A 164 16.81 -0.45 0.80
N ALA A 165 17.56 -0.27 -0.27
CA ALA A 165 18.71 0.61 -0.30
C ALA A 165 18.35 2.11 -0.42
N ILE A 166 17.11 2.40 -0.85
CA ILE A 166 16.59 3.76 -1.12
C ILE A 166 15.51 4.15 -0.13
N PHE A 167 14.56 3.25 0.12
CA PHE A 167 13.36 3.47 0.93
C PHE A 167 13.46 2.77 2.27
N ASP A 168 12.69 3.23 3.23
CA ASP A 168 12.65 2.65 4.56
C ASP A 168 11.83 1.35 4.59
N TYR A 169 10.82 1.25 3.69
CA TYR A 169 9.94 0.10 3.57
C TYR A 169 9.83 -0.38 2.13
N TYR A 170 9.69 -1.70 1.98
CA TYR A 170 9.31 -2.38 0.75
C TYR A 170 8.15 -3.34 1.04
N GLU A 171 7.17 -3.38 0.16
CA GLU A 171 6.03 -4.25 0.29
C GLU A 171 5.86 -5.15 -0.94
N ASP A 172 5.58 -6.44 -0.71
CA ASP A 172 5.12 -7.39 -1.73
C ASP A 172 3.92 -8.21 -1.23
N LEU A 173 3.47 -9.20 -2.01
CA LEU A 173 2.37 -10.09 -1.60
C LEU A 173 2.63 -10.83 -0.28
N HIS A 174 3.90 -11.11 0.02
CA HIS A 174 4.32 -11.96 1.14
C HIS A 174 4.55 -11.20 2.44
N GLY A 175 4.60 -9.86 2.40
CA GLY A 175 4.78 -9.07 3.60
C GLY A 175 5.35 -7.67 3.36
N ILE A 176 5.71 -7.05 4.47
CA ILE A 176 6.36 -5.74 4.52
C ILE A 176 7.78 -5.97 5.03
N TYR A 177 8.73 -5.33 4.40
CA TYR A 177 10.15 -5.46 4.71
C TYR A 177 10.72 -4.09 5.05
N GLN A 178 11.65 -4.08 6.01
CA GLN A 178 12.38 -2.89 6.43
C GLN A 178 13.84 -3.27 6.73
N LYS A 179 14.76 -2.35 6.53
CA LYS A 179 16.16 -2.56 6.90
C LYS A 179 16.42 -2.07 8.32
N VAL A 180 16.76 -3.00 9.22
CA VAL A 180 17.03 -2.71 10.63
C VAL A 180 18.44 -3.18 10.96
N LYS A 181 19.32 -2.26 11.35
CA LYS A 181 20.73 -2.56 11.69
C LYS A 181 21.45 -3.42 10.63
N GLY A 182 21.23 -3.10 9.35
CA GLY A 182 21.84 -3.81 8.23
C GLY A 182 21.11 -5.08 7.78
N ASN A 183 20.22 -5.62 8.57
CA ASN A 183 19.45 -6.84 8.25
C ASN A 183 18.05 -6.50 7.73
N ILE A 184 17.50 -7.35 6.85
CA ILE A 184 16.12 -7.22 6.37
C ILE A 184 15.19 -7.92 7.35
N LYS A 185 14.38 -7.13 8.06
CA LYS A 185 13.30 -7.61 8.91
C LYS A 185 12.03 -7.74 8.07
N LYS A 186 11.37 -8.91 8.13
CA LYS A 186 10.07 -9.17 7.50
C LYS A 186 8.95 -9.13 8.51
N THR A 187 7.97 -8.28 8.29
CA THR A 187 6.67 -8.34 8.99
C THR A 187 5.70 -9.15 8.13
N ARG A 188 5.26 -10.31 8.63
CA ARG A 188 4.24 -11.13 7.95
C ARG A 188 2.95 -10.33 7.85
N SER A 189 2.41 -10.23 6.65
CA SER A 189 1.23 -9.45 6.38
C SER A 189 0.43 -10.07 5.24
N SER A 190 -0.89 -10.02 5.33
CA SER A 190 -1.77 -10.43 4.22
C SER A 190 -2.43 -9.21 3.61
N THR A 191 -2.52 -9.20 2.28
CA THR A 191 -3.18 -8.15 1.52
C THR A 191 -4.64 -8.53 1.26
N LEU A 192 -5.53 -7.58 1.49
CA LEU A 192 -6.96 -7.65 1.18
C LEU A 192 -7.26 -6.54 0.17
N SER A 193 -7.38 -6.92 -1.09
CA SER A 193 -7.68 -6.03 -2.23
C SER A 193 -8.82 -6.62 -3.04
N PHE A 194 -9.66 -5.76 -3.61
CA PHE A 194 -10.89 -6.15 -4.31
C PHE A 194 -10.81 -5.90 -5.82
N SER A 195 -9.92 -5.02 -6.26
CA SER A 195 -9.84 -4.54 -7.64
C SER A 195 -9.55 -5.61 -8.69
N ILE A 196 -8.97 -6.75 -8.29
CA ILE A 196 -8.62 -7.87 -9.19
C ILE A 196 -9.82 -8.83 -9.35
N LEU A 197 -10.81 -8.74 -8.48
CA LEU A 197 -11.89 -9.72 -8.41
C LEU A 197 -13.03 -9.39 -9.39
N PRO A 198 -13.64 -10.41 -10.01
CA PRO A 198 -14.88 -10.25 -10.76
C PRO A 198 -16.03 -9.76 -9.84
N THR A 199 -16.88 -8.91 -10.38
CA THR A 199 -18.00 -8.29 -9.63
C THR A 199 -18.85 -9.29 -8.83
N PRO A 200 -19.21 -10.48 -9.34
CA PRO A 200 -20.02 -11.44 -8.56
C PRO A 200 -19.34 -11.94 -7.28
N LEU A 201 -18.01 -11.93 -7.23
CA LEU A 201 -17.24 -12.40 -6.07
C LEU A 201 -17.00 -11.32 -5.00
N LEU A 202 -17.33 -10.07 -5.28
CA LEU A 202 -17.00 -8.94 -4.38
C LEU A 202 -17.69 -9.06 -3.02
N GLY A 203 -18.95 -9.51 -2.96
CA GLY A 203 -19.66 -9.74 -1.70
C GLY A 203 -18.98 -10.77 -0.82
N ILE A 204 -18.56 -11.90 -1.41
CA ILE A 204 -17.84 -12.97 -0.72
C ILE A 204 -16.48 -12.45 -0.23
N ALA A 205 -15.77 -11.70 -1.08
CA ALA A 205 -14.48 -11.14 -0.73
C ALA A 205 -14.56 -10.12 0.42
N GLN A 206 -15.60 -9.30 0.47
CA GLN A 206 -15.83 -8.37 1.59
C GLN A 206 -16.08 -9.12 2.89
N THR A 207 -16.94 -10.15 2.88
CA THR A 207 -17.19 -11.01 4.04
C THR A 207 -15.90 -11.69 4.48
N TYR A 208 -15.13 -12.25 3.55
CA TYR A 208 -13.83 -12.84 3.84
C TYR A 208 -12.86 -11.82 4.46
N ALA A 209 -12.80 -10.60 3.94
CA ALA A 209 -11.96 -9.55 4.48
C ALA A 209 -12.35 -9.23 5.94
N CYS A 210 -13.62 -9.08 6.24
CA CYS A 210 -14.11 -8.85 7.60
C CYS A 210 -13.77 -10.02 8.53
N LEU A 211 -14.00 -11.26 8.10
CA LEU A 211 -13.65 -12.47 8.87
C LEU A 211 -12.14 -12.58 9.10
N LYS A 212 -11.34 -12.29 8.06
CA LYS A 212 -9.88 -12.28 8.16
C LYS A 212 -9.38 -11.29 9.22
N MET A 213 -10.03 -10.15 9.33
CA MET A 213 -9.70 -9.13 10.34
C MET A 213 -10.03 -9.58 11.78
N LEU A 214 -10.92 -10.54 11.97
CA LEU A 214 -11.19 -11.14 13.30
C LEU A 214 -10.10 -12.11 13.74
N LEU A 215 -9.41 -12.76 12.80
CA LEU A 215 -8.45 -13.83 13.12
C LEU A 215 -7.20 -13.26 13.81
N PRO A 216 -6.60 -14.01 14.75
CA PRO A 216 -5.29 -13.67 15.29
C PRO A 216 -4.24 -13.70 14.18
N GLY A 217 -3.17 -12.95 14.33
CA GLY A 217 -2.08 -12.93 13.37
C GLY A 217 -1.56 -11.52 13.11
N GLY A 218 -0.57 -11.41 12.25
CA GLY A 218 0.19 -10.20 11.96
C GLY A 218 -0.62 -9.00 11.48
N VAL A 219 0.06 -8.06 10.89
CA VAL A 219 -0.53 -6.86 10.29
C VAL A 219 -1.30 -7.26 9.03
N HIS A 220 -2.56 -6.86 8.91
CA HIS A 220 -3.31 -6.99 7.67
C HIS A 220 -3.26 -5.67 6.89
N ARG A 221 -3.20 -5.76 5.55
CA ARG A 221 -3.24 -4.61 4.66
C ARG A 221 -4.58 -4.58 3.94
N LEU A 222 -5.34 -3.54 4.16
CA LEU A 222 -6.61 -3.28 3.47
C LEU A 222 -6.33 -2.24 2.39
N VAL A 223 -6.56 -2.61 1.14
CA VAL A 223 -6.16 -1.81 -0.01
C VAL A 223 -7.37 -1.49 -0.88
N PHE A 224 -7.52 -0.22 -1.22
CA PHE A 224 -8.55 0.27 -2.12
C PHE A 224 -7.96 1.03 -3.31
N HIS A 225 -8.69 0.96 -4.43
CA HIS A 225 -8.43 1.68 -5.67
C HIS A 225 -9.69 2.44 -6.09
N ASP A 226 -9.60 3.39 -7.01
CA ASP A 226 -10.77 4.07 -7.57
C ASP A 226 -11.84 3.10 -8.11
N LYS A 227 -11.39 2.00 -8.73
CA LYS A 227 -12.30 0.97 -9.25
C LYS A 227 -13.19 0.38 -8.17
N ASP A 228 -12.69 0.18 -6.95
CA ASP A 228 -13.44 -0.43 -5.86
C ASP A 228 -14.63 0.43 -5.44
N PHE A 229 -14.47 1.75 -5.42
CA PHE A 229 -15.56 2.68 -5.13
C PHE A 229 -16.70 2.61 -6.15
N ARG A 230 -16.39 2.26 -7.40
CA ARG A 230 -17.41 2.06 -8.45
C ARG A 230 -18.07 0.70 -8.38
N THR A 231 -17.34 -0.34 -8.02
CA THR A 231 -17.81 -1.73 -8.08
C THR A 231 -18.45 -2.20 -6.78
N ILE A 232 -17.91 -1.79 -5.63
CA ILE A 232 -18.45 -2.12 -4.29
C ILE A 232 -19.46 -1.09 -3.83
N GLY A 233 -19.21 0.18 -4.17
CA GLY A 233 -19.96 1.34 -3.71
C GLY A 233 -19.37 1.97 -2.43
N GLU A 234 -19.30 3.29 -2.44
CA GLU A 234 -18.68 4.11 -1.39
C GLU A 234 -19.19 3.76 0.02
N LYS A 235 -20.53 3.77 0.20
CA LYS A 235 -21.16 3.50 1.51
C LYS A 235 -20.71 2.16 2.12
N ARG A 236 -20.60 1.11 1.30
CA ARG A 236 -20.17 -0.21 1.76
C ARG A 236 -18.69 -0.22 2.16
N ILE A 237 -17.84 0.44 1.38
CA ILE A 237 -16.41 0.58 1.69
C ILE A 237 -16.22 1.30 3.02
N LEU A 238 -16.85 2.47 3.21
CA LEU A 238 -16.71 3.27 4.42
C LEU A 238 -17.24 2.53 5.66
N ASN A 239 -18.36 1.82 5.54
CA ASN A 239 -18.89 1.00 6.63
C ASN A 239 -17.93 -0.15 6.99
N MET A 240 -17.32 -0.81 6.00
CA MET A 240 -16.31 -1.85 6.22
C MET A 240 -15.09 -1.28 6.93
N VAL A 241 -14.61 -0.11 6.51
CA VAL A 241 -13.46 0.56 7.17
C VAL A 241 -13.78 0.89 8.62
N ARG A 242 -14.92 1.51 8.90
CA ARG A 242 -15.37 1.81 10.28
C ARG A 242 -15.43 0.53 11.13
N TYR A 243 -16.04 -0.53 10.62
CA TYR A 243 -16.13 -1.81 11.30
C TYR A 243 -14.73 -2.39 11.60
N ILE A 244 -13.82 -2.42 10.62
CA ILE A 244 -12.46 -2.92 10.83
C ILE A 244 -11.69 -2.05 11.84
N SER A 245 -11.85 -0.72 11.78
CA SER A 245 -11.22 0.21 12.72
C SER A 245 -11.73 0.06 14.16
N SER A 246 -12.95 -0.46 14.36
CA SER A 246 -13.44 -0.80 15.69
C SER A 246 -12.81 -2.08 16.26
N LEU A 247 -12.33 -2.99 15.39
CA LEU A 247 -11.75 -4.28 15.75
C LEU A 247 -10.23 -4.24 15.87
N ARG A 248 -9.57 -3.37 15.10
CA ARG A 248 -8.11 -3.31 14.97
C ARG A 248 -7.61 -1.86 15.06
N GLU A 249 -6.42 -1.70 15.55
CA GLU A 249 -5.70 -0.45 15.50
C GLU A 249 -5.21 -0.17 14.06
N LYS A 250 -5.63 0.95 13.47
CA LYS A 250 -5.07 1.43 12.21
C LYS A 250 -3.67 1.98 12.48
N ILE A 251 -2.69 1.49 11.74
CA ILE A 251 -1.30 1.96 11.74
C ILE A 251 -0.87 2.34 10.32
N MET A 252 0.26 3.03 10.22
CA MET A 252 1.00 3.25 8.97
C MET A 252 2.23 2.34 8.90
N TYR A 253 2.94 2.34 7.76
CA TYR A 253 4.18 1.57 7.64
C TYR A 253 5.25 2.04 8.64
N LYS A 254 5.33 3.36 8.89
CA LYS A 254 6.26 3.95 9.86
C LYS A 254 6.03 3.50 11.31
N ASP A 255 4.88 2.91 11.62
CA ASP A 255 4.50 2.45 12.96
C ASP A 255 4.80 0.94 13.17
N LEU A 256 5.51 0.29 12.21
CA LEU A 256 5.92 -1.12 12.27
C LEU A 256 7.22 -1.29 13.04
#